data_d612e12d54e175a9533df629da54494b
#
_entry.id   d612e12d54e175a9533df629da54494b
#
_cell.length_a   1.000
_cell.length_b   1.000
_cell.length_c   1.000
_cell.angle_alpha   90.00
_cell.angle_beta   90.00
_cell.angle_gamma   90.00
#
_symmetry.space_group_name_H-M   'P 1'
#
loop_
_entity.id
_entity.type
_entity.pdbx_description
1 polymer ?
#
loop_
_entity_poly.entity_id
_entity_poly.type
_entity_poly.pdbx_seq_one_letter_code
_entity_poly.pdbx_strand_id
1 'polypeptide(L)'
;MTGDATVLLFSYGTLQQENVQLSSFGRRLQGMPDAMPGWRRGEIEITDPEVIRTSGKRFHPIVEPGATADRVAGTVFRITEAELAAADAYEVSDYKRILVPLASGLEAWVYVQA
;
A
#
# COMPACT_ATOMS: atom_id res chain seq x y z
N MET A 1 -14.86 -19.76 9.81
CA MET A 1 -13.47 -19.52 10.07
C MET A 1 -13.00 -18.31 9.27
N THR A 2 -12.35 -17.40 9.90
CA THR A 2 -11.76 -16.26 9.20
C THR A 2 -10.57 -16.75 8.37
N GLY A 3 -10.30 -16.08 7.25
CA GLY A 3 -9.15 -16.40 6.44
C GLY A 3 -7.84 -16.14 7.16
N ASP A 4 -6.83 -16.91 6.81
CA ASP A 4 -5.49 -16.71 7.36
C ASP A 4 -4.83 -15.48 6.73
N ALA A 5 -4.02 -14.77 7.52
CA ALA A 5 -3.26 -13.62 7.06
C ALA A 5 -1.98 -14.12 6.36
N THR A 6 -2.14 -14.62 5.14
CA THR A 6 -1.06 -15.20 4.34
C THR A 6 -0.63 -14.33 3.16
N VAL A 7 -1.36 -13.26 2.90
CA VAL A 7 -1.07 -12.33 1.80
C VAL A 7 -0.11 -11.26 2.29
N LEU A 8 0.93 -10.96 1.52
CA LEU A 8 1.86 -9.88 1.83
C LEU A 8 1.46 -8.63 1.03
N LEU A 9 1.30 -7.52 1.73
CA LEU A 9 1.02 -6.20 1.16
C LEU A 9 2.07 -5.21 1.64
N PHE A 10 2.79 -4.60 0.71
CA PHE A 10 3.73 -3.53 1.02
C PHE A 10 3.06 -2.19 0.78
N SER A 11 3.13 -1.29 1.76
CA SER A 11 2.63 0.07 1.62
C SER A 11 3.71 1.09 1.93
N TYR A 12 3.80 2.08 1.07
CA TYR A 12 4.64 3.26 1.26
C TYR A 12 3.79 4.51 1.54
N GLY A 13 2.47 4.37 1.59
CA GLY A 13 1.51 5.48 1.65
C GLY A 13 0.51 5.35 2.80
N THR A 14 -0.72 5.79 2.53
CA THR A 14 -1.75 5.97 3.56
C THR A 14 -2.28 4.69 4.17
N LEU A 15 -2.08 3.52 3.53
CA LEU A 15 -2.42 2.24 4.16
C LEU A 15 -1.57 1.93 5.39
N GLN A 16 -0.48 2.67 5.62
CA GLN A 16 0.31 2.60 6.85
C GLN A 16 -0.35 3.36 8.01
N GLN A 17 -1.32 4.23 7.74
CA GLN A 17 -1.98 5.02 8.78
C GLN A 17 -2.98 4.17 9.55
N GLU A 18 -2.95 4.31 10.87
CA GLU A 18 -3.87 3.57 11.76
C GLU A 18 -5.34 3.84 11.42
N ASN A 19 -5.70 5.11 11.19
CA ASN A 19 -7.08 5.47 10.86
C ASN A 19 -7.57 4.84 9.56
N VAL A 20 -6.69 4.72 8.57
CA VAL A 20 -7.02 4.05 7.30
C VAL A 20 -7.18 2.55 7.53
N GLN A 21 -6.30 1.94 8.31
CA GLN A 21 -6.36 0.51 8.62
C GLN A 21 -7.64 0.16 9.37
N LEU A 22 -8.00 0.94 10.38
CA LEU A 22 -9.23 0.71 11.14
C LEU A 22 -10.48 0.85 10.27
N SER A 23 -10.51 1.85 9.40
CA SER A 23 -11.63 2.08 8.49
C SER A 23 -11.75 0.99 7.43
N SER A 24 -10.63 0.55 6.87
CA SER A 24 -10.63 -0.38 5.72
C SER A 24 -10.65 -1.84 6.17
N PHE A 25 -10.00 -2.17 7.28
CA PHE A 25 -9.80 -3.55 7.72
C PHE A 25 -10.44 -3.87 9.07
N GLY A 26 -10.88 -2.85 9.82
CA GLY A 26 -11.44 -3.03 11.15
C GLY A 26 -10.41 -3.41 12.22
N ARG A 27 -9.12 -3.31 11.91
CA ARG A 27 -8.03 -3.62 12.83
C ARG A 27 -6.76 -2.90 12.43
N ARG A 28 -5.83 -2.78 13.37
CA ARG A 28 -4.46 -2.36 13.06
C ARG A 28 -3.69 -3.55 12.49
N LEU A 29 -2.92 -3.30 11.44
CA LEU A 29 -2.09 -4.33 10.83
C LEU A 29 -0.73 -4.37 11.53
N GLN A 30 -0.18 -5.56 11.67
CA GLN A 30 1.21 -5.72 12.09
C GLN A 30 2.09 -5.85 10.87
N GLY A 31 3.19 -5.09 10.86
CA GLY A 31 4.08 -5.08 9.73
C GLY A 31 5.53 -4.90 10.14
N MET A 32 6.42 -4.97 9.16
CA MET A 32 7.84 -4.76 9.33
C MET A 32 8.35 -3.76 8.30
N PRO A 33 9.34 -2.93 8.68
CA PRO A 33 9.97 -2.03 7.70
C PRO A 33 10.58 -2.83 6.55
N ASP A 34 10.41 -2.32 5.34
CA ASP A 34 11.00 -2.90 4.13
C ASP A 34 11.17 -1.78 3.10
N ALA A 35 11.62 -2.13 1.91
CA ALA A 35 11.78 -1.17 0.84
C ALA A 35 11.59 -1.86 -0.51
N MET A 36 11.20 -1.08 -1.51
CA MET A 36 11.07 -1.56 -2.89
C MET A 36 12.17 -0.91 -3.75
N PRO A 37 13.23 -1.66 -4.11
CA PRO A 37 14.30 -1.14 -4.92
C PRO A 37 13.89 -0.99 -6.38
N GLY A 38 14.47 -0.01 -7.07
CA GLY A 38 14.18 0.26 -8.48
C GLY A 38 12.93 1.09 -8.73
N TRP A 39 12.38 1.70 -7.70
CA TRP A 39 11.19 2.55 -7.78
C TRP A 39 11.49 3.93 -7.20
N ARG A 40 10.77 4.93 -7.68
CA ARG A 40 10.85 6.29 -7.14
C ARG A 40 9.45 6.80 -6.78
N ARG A 41 9.41 7.69 -5.80
CA ARG A 41 8.19 8.20 -5.22
C ARG A 41 7.88 9.60 -5.73
N GLY A 42 6.61 9.81 -6.11
CA GLY A 42 6.02 11.12 -6.37
C GLY A 42 4.75 11.28 -5.56
N GLU A 43 3.92 12.24 -5.95
CA GLU A 43 2.63 12.48 -5.30
C GLU A 43 1.56 12.72 -6.34
N ILE A 44 0.31 12.34 -6.00
CA ILE A 44 -0.87 12.66 -6.78
C ILE A 44 -1.91 13.33 -5.90
N GLU A 45 -2.74 14.16 -6.51
CA GLU A 45 -3.91 14.73 -5.84
C GLU A 45 -5.08 13.76 -5.91
N ILE A 46 -5.69 13.49 -4.76
CA ILE A 46 -6.86 12.62 -4.67
C ILE A 46 -8.11 13.49 -4.83
N THR A 47 -9.03 13.05 -5.68
CA THR A 47 -10.30 13.75 -5.90
C THR A 47 -11.49 13.01 -5.31
N ASP A 48 -11.32 11.74 -4.92
CA ASP A 48 -12.36 10.94 -4.29
C ASP A 48 -12.60 11.43 -2.86
N PRO A 49 -13.80 12.01 -2.55
CA PRO A 49 -14.04 12.57 -1.21
C PRO A 49 -14.05 11.52 -0.11
N GLU A 50 -14.40 10.27 -0.40
CA GLU A 50 -14.36 9.20 0.61
C GLU A 50 -12.93 8.86 1.02
N VAL A 51 -12.02 8.82 0.06
CA VAL A 51 -10.60 8.54 0.33
C VAL A 51 -9.98 9.70 1.10
N ILE A 52 -10.29 10.93 0.74
CA ILE A 52 -9.81 12.12 1.46
C ILE A 52 -10.33 12.10 2.91
N ARG A 53 -11.61 11.78 3.10
CA ARG A 53 -12.22 11.73 4.43
C ARG A 53 -11.56 10.66 5.29
N THR A 54 -11.30 9.48 4.75
CA THR A 54 -10.72 8.36 5.48
C THR A 54 -9.26 8.62 5.85
N SER A 55 -8.46 9.12 4.90
CA SER A 55 -7.02 9.35 5.12
C SER A 55 -6.71 10.68 5.79
N GLY A 56 -7.58 11.66 5.62
CA GLY A 56 -7.34 13.04 6.04
C GLY A 56 -6.35 13.79 5.15
N LYS A 57 -6.03 13.26 3.96
CA LYS A 57 -5.01 13.83 3.07
C LYS A 57 -5.52 13.93 1.64
N ARG A 58 -5.28 15.09 1.03
CA ARG A 58 -5.60 15.33 -0.38
C ARG A 58 -4.52 14.82 -1.31
N PHE A 59 -3.27 14.74 -0.85
CA PHE A 59 -2.14 14.27 -1.64
C PHE A 59 -1.65 12.94 -1.09
N HIS A 60 -1.53 11.95 -1.96
CA HIS A 60 -1.03 10.64 -1.61
C HIS A 60 0.23 10.34 -2.39
N PRO A 61 1.18 9.59 -1.81
CA PRO A 61 2.35 9.16 -2.56
C PRO A 61 1.96 8.17 -3.63
N ILE A 62 2.73 8.19 -4.73
CA ILE A 62 2.61 7.24 -5.83
C ILE A 62 4.04 6.88 -6.26
N VAL A 63 4.23 5.66 -6.75
CA VAL A 63 5.54 5.21 -7.21
C VAL A 63 5.51 4.83 -8.67
N GLU A 64 6.62 5.05 -9.34
CA GLU A 64 6.85 4.67 -10.73
C GLU A 64 8.25 4.05 -10.85
N PRO A 65 8.54 3.33 -11.96
CA PRO A 65 9.88 2.80 -12.15
C PRO A 65 10.93 3.89 -12.08
N GLY A 66 11.98 3.65 -11.31
CA GLY A 66 13.08 4.56 -11.11
C GLY A 66 14.40 3.94 -11.56
N ALA A 67 15.52 4.55 -11.13
CA ALA A 67 16.85 4.03 -11.40
C ALA A 67 17.15 2.83 -10.50
N THR A 68 18.17 2.05 -10.86
CA THR A 68 18.58 0.87 -10.09
C THR A 68 18.93 1.21 -8.63
N ALA A 69 19.50 2.40 -8.41
CA ALA A 69 19.87 2.86 -7.07
C ALA A 69 18.70 3.45 -6.27
N ASP A 70 17.55 3.70 -6.92
CA ASP A 70 16.39 4.24 -6.23
C ASP A 70 15.74 3.16 -5.37
N ARG A 71 15.13 3.63 -4.26
CA ARG A 71 14.40 2.72 -3.39
C ARG A 71 13.34 3.50 -2.62
N VAL A 72 12.20 2.86 -2.38
CA VAL A 72 11.09 3.47 -1.65
C VAL A 72 10.89 2.69 -0.35
N ALA A 73 11.04 3.38 0.78
CA ALA A 73 10.82 2.79 2.09
C ALA A 73 9.34 2.70 2.41
N GLY A 74 8.95 1.69 3.18
CA GLY A 74 7.59 1.49 3.62
C GLY A 74 7.50 0.35 4.62
N THR A 75 6.32 -0.28 4.66
CA THR A 75 6.03 -1.37 5.60
C THR A 75 5.36 -2.52 4.88
N VAL A 76 5.83 -3.74 5.12
CA VAL A 76 5.18 -4.95 4.62
C VAL A 76 4.29 -5.53 5.71
N PHE A 77 3.03 -5.82 5.35
CA PHE A 77 2.01 -6.34 6.25
C PHE A 77 1.55 -7.72 5.81
N ARG A 78 1.13 -8.55 6.78
CA ARG A 78 0.42 -9.79 6.50
C ARG A 78 -1.07 -9.53 6.63
N ILE A 79 -1.82 -9.82 5.56
CA ILE A 79 -3.25 -9.58 5.50
C ILE A 79 -3.99 -10.81 4.96
N THR A 80 -5.31 -10.81 5.11
CA THR A 80 -6.17 -11.85 4.52
C THR A 80 -6.54 -11.48 3.09
N GLU A 81 -7.07 -12.46 2.35
CA GLU A 81 -7.61 -12.19 1.01
C GLU A 81 -8.75 -11.18 1.04
N ALA A 82 -9.61 -11.24 2.06
CA ALA A 82 -10.70 -10.27 2.22
C ALA A 82 -10.15 -8.86 2.47
N GLU A 83 -9.08 -8.75 3.24
CA GLU A 83 -8.43 -7.46 3.48
C GLU A 83 -7.76 -6.92 2.21
N LEU A 84 -7.21 -7.79 1.38
CA LEU A 84 -6.67 -7.37 0.08
C LEU A 84 -7.77 -6.77 -0.79
N ALA A 85 -8.95 -7.39 -0.82
CA ALA A 85 -10.09 -6.84 -1.54
C ALA A 85 -10.53 -5.48 -1.00
N ALA A 86 -10.49 -5.29 0.33
CA ALA A 86 -10.78 -4.01 0.97
C ALA A 86 -9.75 -2.94 0.60
N ALA A 87 -8.47 -3.31 0.50
CA ALA A 87 -7.41 -2.41 0.05
C ALA A 87 -7.63 -2.00 -1.41
N ASP A 88 -8.01 -2.94 -2.28
CA ASP A 88 -8.34 -2.65 -3.67
C ASP A 88 -9.49 -1.64 -3.77
N ALA A 89 -10.49 -1.76 -2.89
CA ALA A 89 -11.62 -0.83 -2.86
C ALA A 89 -11.24 0.56 -2.36
N TYR A 90 -10.27 0.65 -1.48
CA TYR A 90 -9.78 1.93 -0.95
C TYR A 90 -8.95 2.71 -1.99
N GLU A 91 -8.10 2.01 -2.73
CA GLU A 91 -7.17 2.66 -3.67
C GLU A 91 -7.92 3.20 -4.89
N VAL A 92 -7.55 4.42 -5.31
CA VAL A 92 -8.17 5.07 -6.47
C VAL A 92 -7.59 4.51 -7.78
N SER A 93 -8.26 4.81 -8.91
CA SER A 93 -7.92 4.28 -10.23
C SER A 93 -6.56 4.72 -10.77
N ASP A 94 -5.91 5.69 -10.13
CA ASP A 94 -4.55 6.12 -10.45
C ASP A 94 -3.52 5.02 -10.12
N TYR A 95 -3.91 4.02 -9.34
CA TYR A 95 -3.05 2.90 -8.94
C TYR A 95 -3.47 1.60 -9.61
N LYS A 96 -2.48 0.74 -9.82
CA LYS A 96 -2.69 -0.67 -10.13
C LYS A 96 -1.91 -1.52 -9.13
N ARG A 97 -2.37 -2.72 -8.86
CA ARG A 97 -1.73 -3.63 -7.92
C ARG A 97 -0.88 -4.66 -8.66
N ILE A 98 0.39 -4.73 -8.31
CA ILE A 98 1.33 -5.70 -8.88
C ILE A 98 2.15 -6.37 -7.79
N LEU A 99 2.75 -7.52 -8.09
CA LEU A 99 3.72 -8.16 -7.20
C LEU A 99 5.10 -7.56 -7.46
N VAL A 100 5.79 -7.21 -6.38
CA VAL A 100 7.10 -6.56 -6.43
C VAL A 100 8.05 -7.25 -5.47
N PRO A 101 9.29 -7.55 -5.88
CA PRO A 101 10.31 -8.03 -4.95
C PRO A 101 10.79 -6.89 -4.07
N LEU A 102 10.90 -7.16 -2.77
CA LEU A 102 11.34 -6.20 -1.77
C LEU A 102 12.80 -6.41 -1.41
N ALA A 103 13.40 -5.40 -0.76
CA ALA A 103 14.79 -5.45 -0.34
C ALA A 103 15.09 -6.64 0.59
N SER A 104 14.10 -7.04 1.40
CA SER A 104 14.22 -8.20 2.30
C SER A 104 14.27 -9.55 1.59
N GLY A 105 13.96 -9.59 0.30
CA GLY A 105 13.80 -10.84 -0.46
C GLY A 105 12.37 -11.35 -0.51
N LEU A 106 11.45 -10.72 0.21
CA LEU A 106 10.04 -11.05 0.11
C LEU A 106 9.44 -10.47 -1.18
N GLU A 107 8.38 -11.10 -1.68
CA GLU A 107 7.59 -10.59 -2.78
C GLU A 107 6.21 -10.21 -2.24
N ALA A 108 5.75 -9.00 -2.52
CA ALA A 108 4.50 -8.48 -1.97
C ALA A 108 3.68 -7.75 -3.01
N TRP A 109 2.37 -7.69 -2.78
CA TRP A 109 1.49 -6.84 -3.54
C TRP A 109 1.75 -5.38 -3.20
N VAL A 110 1.78 -4.54 -4.21
CA VAL A 110 2.03 -3.09 -4.06
C VAL A 110 1.13 -2.34 -5.04
N TYR A 111 0.62 -1.19 -4.60
CA TYR A 111 -0.11 -0.28 -5.48
C TYR A 111 0.87 0.70 -6.09
N VAL A 112 0.98 0.67 -7.41
CA VAL A 112 1.90 1.52 -8.17
C VAL A 112 1.13 2.35 -9.19
N GLN A 113 1.78 3.30 -9.82
CA GLN A 113 1.13 4.11 -10.87
C GLN A 113 0.57 3.22 -11.97
N ALA A 114 -0.70 3.43 -12.27
CA ALA A 114 -1.39 2.70 -13.30
C ALA A 114 -0.91 3.09 -14.71
#